data_daf8c134aba3118f46b3b19382112a50
#
_entry.id   daf8c134aba3118f46b3b19382112a50
#
_cell.length_a   1.000
_cell.length_b   1.000
_cell.length_c   1.000
_cell.angle_alpha   90.00
_cell.angle_beta   90.00
_cell.angle_gamma   90.00
#
_symmetry.space_group_name_H-M   'P 1'
#
loop_
_entity.id
_entity.type
_entity.pdbx_description
1 polymer ?
#
loop_
_entity_poly.entity_id
_entity_poly.type
_entity_poly.pdbx_seq_one_letter_code
_entity_poly.pdbx_strand_id
1 'polypeptide(L)'
;MLNYYLHQHTSSKNWVTFVHGAGGSSSIWYKQIRDFKKHFNVLILDLRGHGESKPTLKDSFNPKYTFDSITNDIIEVIDHLRIEKSHFIGISLGTILIRNLAEKKPALVQSMIMGGAIIKLNFRSQILMKVGNVFKSIVPYMMLYKLFAFIIMPK
;
A
#
# COMPACT_ATOMS: atom_id res chain seq x y z
N MET A 1 9.11 6.27 -10.02
CA MET A 1 9.04 6.50 -8.55
C MET A 1 7.61 6.89 -8.16
N LEU A 2 7.11 6.41 -7.04
CA LEU A 2 5.79 6.75 -6.50
C LEU A 2 5.72 8.22 -6.08
N ASN A 3 4.50 8.79 -6.09
CA ASN A 3 4.23 10.05 -5.42
C ASN A 3 4.24 9.84 -3.91
N TYR A 4 4.83 10.78 -3.18
CA TYR A 4 4.94 10.70 -1.73
C TYR A 4 4.88 12.07 -1.07
N TYR A 5 4.53 12.08 0.20
CA TYR A 5 4.49 13.27 1.05
C TYR A 5 5.37 13.05 2.27
N LEU A 6 6.16 14.07 2.61
CA LEU A 6 7.08 14.07 3.75
C LEU A 6 6.67 15.09 4.79
N HIS A 7 6.69 14.68 6.05
CA HIS A 7 6.69 15.58 7.19
C HIS A 7 7.95 15.30 8.02
N GLN A 8 8.94 16.15 7.89
CA GLN A 8 10.17 16.02 8.65
C GLN A 8 10.02 16.66 10.03
N HIS A 9 10.40 15.92 11.06
CA HIS A 9 10.46 16.41 12.42
C HIS A 9 11.82 17.08 12.67
N THR A 10 11.84 18.17 13.43
CA THR A 10 13.05 19.00 13.63
C THR A 10 14.19 18.28 14.37
N SER A 11 13.89 17.30 15.23
CA SER A 11 14.88 16.62 16.07
C SER A 11 14.77 15.09 16.08
N SER A 12 13.65 14.51 15.63
CA SER A 12 13.50 13.05 15.60
C SER A 12 14.29 12.43 14.46
N LYS A 13 14.98 11.33 14.75
CA LYS A 13 15.61 10.47 13.74
C LYS A 13 14.73 9.28 13.33
N ASN A 14 13.62 9.06 14.05
CA ASN A 14 12.73 7.93 13.81
C ASN A 14 11.76 8.23 12.66
N TRP A 15 11.58 7.25 11.80
CA TRP A 15 10.67 7.31 10.66
C TRP A 15 9.43 6.42 10.85
N VAL A 16 8.29 6.92 10.37
CA VAL A 16 7.06 6.13 10.19
C VAL A 16 6.60 6.24 8.76
N THR A 17 6.42 5.11 8.10
CA THR A 17 5.96 4.99 6.72
C THR A 17 4.55 4.42 6.69
N PHE A 18 3.62 5.16 6.08
CA PHE A 18 2.22 4.77 5.93
C PHE A 18 1.94 4.21 4.54
N VAL A 19 1.31 3.02 4.49
CA VAL A 19 1.00 2.30 3.26
C VAL A 19 -0.50 1.98 3.21
N HIS A 20 -1.22 2.63 2.29
CA HIS A 20 -2.68 2.49 2.18
C HIS A 20 -3.11 1.17 1.53
N GLY A 21 -4.41 0.88 1.57
CA GLY A 21 -5.04 -0.28 0.94
C GLY A 21 -5.43 -0.05 -0.52
N ALA A 22 -5.90 -1.10 -1.19
CA ALA A 22 -6.44 -1.01 -2.55
C ALA A 22 -7.62 -0.03 -2.62
N GLY A 23 -7.64 0.81 -3.65
CA GLY A 23 -8.66 1.84 -3.85
C GLY A 23 -8.51 3.06 -2.93
N GLY A 24 -7.49 3.09 -2.05
CA GLY A 24 -7.16 4.23 -1.19
C GLY A 24 -6.14 5.18 -1.82
N SER A 25 -5.69 6.14 -1.02
CA SER A 25 -4.59 7.04 -1.33
C SER A 25 -3.95 7.52 -0.02
N SER A 26 -2.89 8.30 -0.12
CA SER A 26 -2.24 8.99 1.01
C SER A 26 -3.22 9.75 1.90
N SER A 27 -4.32 10.26 1.33
CA SER A 27 -5.33 11.07 2.03
C SER A 27 -6.04 10.35 3.18
N ILE A 28 -6.10 9.01 3.20
CA ILE A 28 -6.75 8.28 4.29
C ILE A 28 -6.07 8.48 5.64
N TRP A 29 -4.82 8.94 5.64
CA TRP A 29 -3.98 9.08 6.82
C TRP A 29 -4.02 10.47 7.47
N TYR A 30 -4.82 11.41 6.95
CA TYR A 30 -4.80 12.82 7.39
C TYR A 30 -5.03 13.01 8.90
N LYS A 31 -5.83 12.15 9.53
CA LYS A 31 -6.07 12.20 10.98
C LYS A 31 -4.85 11.73 11.77
N GLN A 32 -4.23 10.62 11.33
CA GLN A 32 -3.07 10.01 11.97
C GLN A 32 -1.83 10.90 11.86
N ILE A 33 -1.60 11.48 10.69
CA ILE A 33 -0.44 12.35 10.42
C ILE A 33 -0.34 13.48 11.45
N ARG A 34 -1.47 14.07 11.84
CA ARG A 34 -1.52 15.19 12.77
C ARG A 34 -0.81 14.88 14.09
N ASP A 35 -0.90 13.66 14.58
CA ASP A 35 -0.30 13.25 15.84
C ASP A 35 1.08 12.63 15.62
N PHE A 36 1.25 11.80 14.60
CA PHE A 36 2.55 11.17 14.32
C PHE A 36 3.66 12.18 13.99
N LYS A 37 3.38 13.24 13.25
CA LYS A 37 4.37 14.27 12.91
C LYS A 37 4.93 15.05 14.11
N LYS A 38 4.30 14.94 15.29
CA LYS A 38 4.80 15.54 16.53
C LYS A 38 5.98 14.78 17.12
N HIS A 39 6.22 13.54 16.68
CA HIS A 39 7.20 12.64 17.30
C HIS A 39 8.11 11.96 16.28
N PHE A 40 7.71 11.88 15.02
CA PHE A 40 8.37 11.11 13.97
C PHE A 40 8.56 11.93 12.69
N ASN A 41 9.56 11.56 11.90
CA ASN A 41 9.54 11.84 10.48
C ASN A 41 8.47 10.94 9.83
N VAL A 42 7.60 11.49 9.02
CA VAL A 42 6.48 10.75 8.44
C VAL A 42 6.60 10.71 6.92
N LEU A 43 6.61 9.51 6.36
CA LEU A 43 6.51 9.23 4.94
C LEU A 43 5.14 8.64 4.62
N ILE A 44 4.44 9.20 3.64
CA ILE A 44 3.15 8.74 3.17
C ILE A 44 3.26 8.56 1.66
N LEU A 45 2.76 7.44 1.15
CA LEU A 45 2.90 7.05 -0.24
C LEU A 45 1.53 6.94 -0.91
N ASP A 46 1.45 7.32 -2.19
CA ASP A 46 0.41 6.85 -3.08
C ASP A 46 0.94 5.63 -3.84
N LEU A 47 0.31 4.47 -3.67
CA LEU A 47 0.73 3.25 -4.36
C LEU A 47 0.53 3.37 -5.87
N ARG A 48 1.25 2.60 -6.66
CA ARG A 48 1.14 2.54 -8.13
C ARG A 48 -0.32 2.45 -8.57
N GLY A 49 -0.75 3.35 -9.45
CA GLY A 49 -2.13 3.43 -9.96
C GLY A 49 -3.13 4.06 -9.00
N HIS A 50 -2.69 4.60 -7.85
CA HIS A 50 -3.54 5.24 -6.84
C HIS A 50 -3.12 6.69 -6.61
N GLY A 51 -4.05 7.51 -6.13
CA GLY A 51 -3.79 8.91 -5.81
C GLY A 51 -3.12 9.67 -6.95
N GLU A 52 -1.99 10.29 -6.67
CA GLU A 52 -1.17 11.00 -7.65
C GLU A 52 -0.10 10.11 -8.32
N SER A 53 0.06 8.83 -7.91
CA SER A 53 0.90 7.83 -8.58
C SER A 53 0.19 7.22 -9.79
N LYS A 54 -0.24 8.07 -10.73
CA LYS A 54 -0.93 7.65 -11.95
C LYS A 54 0.00 6.85 -12.85
N PRO A 55 -0.52 5.82 -13.55
CA PRO A 55 0.29 5.05 -14.48
C PRO A 55 0.81 5.97 -15.59
N THR A 56 2.09 5.83 -15.92
CA THR A 56 2.65 6.46 -17.12
C THR A 56 2.21 5.70 -18.37
N LEU A 57 2.36 6.31 -19.56
CA LEU A 57 2.10 5.62 -20.83
C LEU A 57 2.88 4.31 -20.96
N LYS A 58 4.12 4.24 -20.44
CA LYS A 58 4.93 3.01 -20.39
C LYS A 58 4.32 1.93 -19.51
N ASP A 59 3.74 2.31 -18.37
CA ASP A 59 3.07 1.39 -17.47
C ASP A 59 1.79 0.82 -18.08
N SER A 60 1.12 1.56 -18.95
CA SER A 60 -0.09 1.12 -19.65
C SER A 60 0.16 -0.02 -20.64
N PHE A 61 1.37 -0.14 -21.19
CA PHE A 61 1.73 -1.21 -22.13
C PHE A 61 2.25 -2.49 -21.45
N ASN A 62 2.69 -2.42 -20.19
CA ASN A 62 3.16 -3.61 -19.45
C ASN A 62 2.96 -3.46 -17.93
N PRO A 63 1.71 -3.37 -17.48
CA PRO A 63 1.43 -3.16 -16.06
C PRO A 63 1.63 -4.45 -15.28
N LYS A 64 2.83 -4.70 -14.78
CA LYS A 64 3.04 -5.75 -13.77
C LYS A 64 2.59 -5.23 -12.40
N TYR A 65 1.31 -5.39 -12.09
CA TYR A 65 0.74 -5.14 -10.76
C TYR A 65 0.87 -6.39 -9.89
N THR A 66 2.10 -6.80 -9.61
CA THR A 66 2.39 -7.84 -8.62
C THR A 66 2.69 -7.18 -7.27
N PHE A 67 2.45 -7.88 -6.17
CA PHE A 67 2.86 -7.40 -4.84
C PHE A 67 4.35 -7.08 -4.81
N ASP A 68 5.14 -7.90 -5.48
CA ASP A 68 6.58 -7.75 -5.59
C ASP A 68 6.99 -6.44 -6.28
N SER A 69 6.36 -6.13 -7.42
CA SER A 69 6.65 -4.88 -8.16
C SER A 69 6.24 -3.64 -7.37
N ILE A 70 5.07 -3.67 -6.71
CA ILE A 70 4.60 -2.54 -5.90
C ILE A 70 5.47 -2.36 -4.64
N THR A 71 5.93 -3.47 -4.04
CA THR A 71 6.86 -3.39 -2.92
C THR A 71 8.19 -2.79 -3.33
N ASN A 72 8.71 -3.12 -4.52
CA ASN A 72 9.94 -2.53 -5.05
C ASN A 72 9.79 -1.01 -5.29
N ASP A 73 8.61 -0.54 -5.72
CA ASP A 73 8.35 0.89 -5.83
C ASP A 73 8.44 1.61 -4.47
N ILE A 74 7.94 0.98 -3.40
CA ILE A 74 8.06 1.52 -2.04
C ILE A 74 9.52 1.59 -1.62
N ILE A 75 10.27 0.51 -1.88
CA ILE A 75 11.70 0.44 -1.58
C ILE A 75 12.47 1.52 -2.35
N GLU A 76 12.15 1.76 -3.63
CA GLU A 76 12.75 2.81 -4.45
C GLU A 76 12.62 4.19 -3.80
N VAL A 77 11.43 4.53 -3.27
CA VAL A 77 11.22 5.80 -2.57
C VAL A 77 12.04 5.88 -1.29
N ILE A 78 12.06 4.82 -0.50
CA ILE A 78 12.80 4.75 0.77
C ILE A 78 14.30 4.89 0.55
N ASP A 79 14.85 4.20 -0.47
CA ASP A 79 16.26 4.28 -0.84
C ASP A 79 16.61 5.67 -1.38
N HIS A 80 15.74 6.27 -2.20
CA HIS A 80 15.90 7.66 -2.69
C HIS A 80 15.99 8.67 -1.54
N LEU A 81 15.15 8.48 -0.51
CA LEU A 81 15.12 9.34 0.67
C LEU A 81 16.21 8.99 1.70
N ARG A 82 17.02 7.96 1.45
CA ARG A 82 18.07 7.46 2.33
C ARG A 82 17.56 7.14 3.74
N ILE A 83 16.36 6.56 3.82
CA ILE A 83 15.77 6.13 5.09
C ILE A 83 16.35 4.75 5.42
N GLU A 84 17.20 4.70 6.44
CA GLU A 84 17.87 3.45 6.85
C GLU A 84 16.93 2.50 7.61
N LYS A 85 16.02 3.05 8.43
CA LYS A 85 15.06 2.28 9.23
C LYS A 85 13.75 3.04 9.37
N SER A 86 12.63 2.30 9.36
CA SER A 86 11.30 2.88 9.56
C SER A 86 10.36 1.92 10.31
N HIS A 87 9.44 2.49 11.06
CA HIS A 87 8.21 1.82 11.47
C HIS A 87 7.23 1.84 10.32
N PHE A 88 6.51 0.75 10.06
CA PHE A 88 5.56 0.68 8.96
C PHE A 88 4.14 0.52 9.48
N ILE A 89 3.21 1.29 8.92
CA ILE A 89 1.78 1.19 9.21
C ILE A 89 1.06 0.91 7.90
N GLY A 90 0.48 -0.28 7.78
CA GLY A 90 -0.23 -0.71 6.59
C GLY A 90 -1.68 -1.09 6.88
N ILE A 91 -2.57 -0.83 5.91
CA ILE A 91 -3.97 -1.26 5.98
C ILE A 91 -4.32 -2.12 4.76
N SER A 92 -5.05 -3.25 4.96
CA SER A 92 -5.52 -4.12 3.88
C SER A 92 -4.37 -4.54 2.95
N LEU A 93 -4.39 -4.17 1.65
CA LEU A 93 -3.29 -4.40 0.70
C LEU A 93 -1.93 -3.93 1.26
N GLY A 94 -1.89 -2.78 1.95
CA GLY A 94 -0.68 -2.26 2.55
C GLY A 94 -0.02 -3.24 3.52
N THR A 95 -0.80 -4.10 4.20
CA THR A 95 -0.26 -5.12 5.12
C THR A 95 0.52 -6.21 4.38
N ILE A 96 0.08 -6.58 3.17
CA ILE A 96 0.77 -7.54 2.32
C ILE A 96 2.09 -6.96 1.84
N LEU A 97 2.07 -5.68 1.43
CA LEU A 97 3.24 -4.99 0.90
C LEU A 97 4.31 -4.78 1.96
N ILE A 98 3.94 -4.33 3.18
CA ILE A 98 4.94 -4.14 4.25
C ILE A 98 5.51 -5.47 4.75
N ARG A 99 4.73 -6.56 4.71
CA ARG A 99 5.25 -7.90 5.00
C ARG A 99 6.26 -8.34 3.94
N ASN A 100 5.93 -8.20 2.66
CA ASN A 100 6.85 -8.52 1.55
C ASN A 100 8.11 -7.64 1.62
N LEU A 101 7.98 -6.37 2.01
CA LEU A 101 9.11 -5.48 2.25
C LEU A 101 10.00 -6.00 3.39
N ALA A 102 9.42 -6.46 4.49
CA ALA A 102 10.17 -7.02 5.61
C ALA A 102 10.93 -8.31 5.22
N GLU A 103 10.35 -9.14 4.34
CA GLU A 103 11.02 -10.31 3.77
C GLU A 103 12.22 -9.92 2.88
N LYS A 104 12.09 -8.85 2.09
CA LYS A 104 13.15 -8.37 1.17
C LYS A 104 14.25 -7.56 1.87
N LYS A 105 13.87 -6.69 2.79
CA LYS A 105 14.77 -5.75 3.48
C LYS A 105 14.50 -5.75 5.00
N PRO A 106 14.78 -6.85 5.71
CA PRO A 106 14.46 -6.96 7.15
C PRO A 106 15.15 -5.89 7.99
N ALA A 107 16.35 -5.47 7.63
CA ALA A 107 17.11 -4.45 8.36
C ALA A 107 16.44 -3.05 8.31
N LEU A 108 15.60 -2.78 7.32
CA LEU A 108 14.85 -1.54 7.17
C LEU A 108 13.67 -1.44 8.14
N VAL A 109 13.13 -2.58 8.60
CA VAL A 109 11.88 -2.62 9.36
C VAL A 109 12.15 -2.64 10.86
N GLN A 110 11.78 -1.55 11.55
CA GLN A 110 11.84 -1.49 13.01
C GLN A 110 10.63 -2.16 13.67
N SER A 111 9.43 -1.91 13.13
CA SER A 111 8.18 -2.55 13.55
C SER A 111 7.11 -2.39 12.48
N MET A 112 6.04 -3.19 12.58
CA MET A 112 4.90 -3.14 11.67
C MET A 112 3.59 -3.10 12.45
N ILE A 113 2.69 -2.18 12.07
CA ILE A 113 1.29 -2.16 12.48
C ILE A 113 0.45 -2.54 11.27
N MET A 114 -0.31 -3.62 11.38
CA MET A 114 -1.09 -4.18 10.29
C MET A 114 -2.59 -4.12 10.58
N GLY A 115 -3.27 -3.14 9.99
CA GLY A 115 -4.73 -2.99 10.10
C GLY A 115 -5.47 -3.78 9.03
N GLY A 116 -6.41 -4.65 9.43
CA GLY A 116 -7.15 -5.50 8.48
C GLY A 116 -6.24 -6.44 7.69
N ALA A 117 -5.27 -7.07 8.38
CA ALA A 117 -4.29 -7.95 7.75
C ALA A 117 -4.93 -9.19 7.14
N ILE A 118 -4.62 -9.45 5.87
CA ILE A 118 -5.04 -10.67 5.16
C ILE A 118 -3.95 -11.72 5.36
N ILE A 119 -4.16 -12.62 6.33
CA ILE A 119 -3.22 -13.70 6.63
C ILE A 119 -3.52 -14.92 5.74
N LYS A 120 -4.79 -15.24 5.55
CA LYS A 120 -5.25 -16.36 4.73
C LYS A 120 -6.62 -16.04 4.14
N LEU A 121 -6.77 -16.31 2.85
CA LEU A 121 -8.06 -16.21 2.19
C LEU A 121 -8.91 -17.40 2.59
N ASN A 122 -10.12 -17.16 3.08
CA ASN A 122 -11.09 -18.24 3.30
C ASN A 122 -11.58 -18.81 1.96
N PHE A 123 -12.20 -19.98 1.99
CA PHE A 123 -12.64 -20.70 0.81
C PHE A 123 -13.58 -19.85 -0.09
N ARG A 124 -14.50 -19.08 0.52
CA ARG A 124 -15.40 -18.18 -0.21
C ARG A 124 -14.63 -17.09 -0.97
N SER A 125 -13.66 -16.46 -0.32
CA SER A 125 -12.82 -15.43 -0.95
C SER A 125 -11.96 -16.00 -2.09
N GLN A 126 -11.47 -17.24 -1.94
CA GLN A 126 -10.72 -17.93 -3.01
C GLN A 126 -11.59 -18.19 -4.24
N ILE A 127 -12.84 -18.66 -4.04
CA ILE A 127 -13.80 -18.85 -5.14
C ILE A 127 -14.10 -17.49 -5.79
N LEU A 128 -14.38 -16.46 -5.01
CA LEU A 128 -14.71 -15.14 -5.51
C LEU A 128 -13.58 -14.55 -6.36
N MET A 129 -12.33 -14.74 -5.93
CA MET A 129 -11.15 -14.32 -6.71
C MET A 129 -11.02 -15.10 -8.01
N LYS A 130 -11.27 -16.43 -8.01
CA LYS A 130 -11.25 -17.24 -9.23
C LYS A 130 -12.33 -16.77 -10.21
N VAL A 131 -13.55 -16.57 -9.73
CA VAL A 131 -14.67 -16.03 -10.53
C VAL A 131 -14.33 -14.66 -11.09
N GLY A 132 -13.82 -13.74 -10.25
CA GLY A 132 -13.39 -12.41 -10.69
C GLY A 132 -12.29 -12.45 -11.75
N ASN A 133 -11.36 -13.40 -11.64
CA ASN A 133 -10.29 -13.57 -12.61
C ASN A 133 -10.80 -14.05 -13.99
N VAL A 134 -11.87 -14.84 -14.03
CA VAL A 134 -12.54 -15.25 -15.27
C VAL A 134 -13.28 -14.07 -15.90
N PHE A 135 -13.98 -13.28 -15.10
CA PHE A 135 -14.82 -12.19 -15.60
C PHE A 135 -14.08 -10.88 -15.85
N LYS A 136 -12.84 -10.72 -15.38
CA LYS A 136 -12.06 -9.46 -15.55
C LYS A 136 -11.84 -9.03 -17.00
N SER A 137 -11.91 -9.95 -17.96
CA SER A 137 -11.78 -9.67 -19.39
C SER A 137 -13.08 -9.19 -20.02
N ILE A 138 -14.23 -9.40 -19.38
CA ILE A 138 -15.56 -9.13 -19.93
C ILE A 138 -16.25 -7.99 -19.16
N VAL A 139 -16.01 -7.91 -17.85
CA VAL A 139 -16.67 -6.95 -16.96
C VAL A 139 -15.70 -5.82 -16.59
N PRO A 140 -16.10 -4.54 -16.73
CA PRO A 140 -15.29 -3.41 -16.32
C PRO A 140 -14.84 -3.54 -14.86
N TYR A 141 -13.56 -3.26 -14.59
CA TYR A 141 -12.93 -3.41 -13.29
C TYR A 141 -13.72 -2.73 -12.16
N MET A 142 -14.28 -1.54 -12.42
CA MET A 142 -15.05 -0.80 -11.43
C MET A 142 -16.35 -1.52 -11.02
N MET A 143 -16.99 -2.26 -11.93
CA MET A 143 -18.17 -3.08 -11.60
C MET A 143 -17.79 -4.27 -10.72
N LEU A 144 -16.70 -4.96 -11.07
CA LEU A 144 -16.17 -6.06 -10.25
C LEU A 144 -15.78 -5.56 -8.85
N TYR A 145 -15.11 -4.42 -8.76
CA TYR A 145 -14.75 -3.81 -7.49
C TYR A 145 -15.99 -3.51 -6.61
N LYS A 146 -17.02 -2.87 -7.19
CA LYS A 146 -18.28 -2.57 -6.47
C LYS A 146 -18.97 -3.84 -6.01
N LEU A 147 -19.01 -4.87 -6.85
CA LEU A 147 -19.61 -6.17 -6.51
C LEU A 147 -18.86 -6.84 -5.35
N PHE A 148 -17.53 -6.86 -5.41
CA PHE A 148 -16.71 -7.43 -4.35
C PHE A 148 -16.82 -6.64 -3.04
N ALA A 149 -16.80 -5.31 -3.11
CA ALA A 149 -17.00 -4.46 -1.96
C ALA A 149 -18.36 -4.74 -1.28
N PHE A 150 -19.42 -4.88 -2.06
CA PHE A 150 -20.77 -5.20 -1.55
C PHE A 150 -20.84 -6.57 -0.87
N ILE A 151 -20.11 -7.58 -1.39
CA ILE A 151 -20.13 -8.97 -0.86
C ILE A 151 -19.22 -9.12 0.37
N ILE A 152 -18.10 -8.41 0.42
CA ILE A 152 -17.04 -8.62 1.42
C ILE A 152 -17.12 -7.62 2.57
N MET A 153 -17.52 -6.38 2.29
CA MET A 153 -17.62 -5.35 3.34
C MET A 153 -18.88 -5.55 4.16
N PRO A 154 -18.76 -5.66 5.49
CA PRO A 154 -19.93 -5.67 6.38
C PRO A 154 -20.67 -4.34 6.26
N LYS A 155 -21.99 -4.42 6.27
CA LYS A 155 -22.88 -3.25 6.32
C LYS A 155 -22.80 -2.59 7.68
#